data_a0cb6154a5400f68c12acb880e9efa75
#
_entry.id   a0cb6154a5400f68c12acb880e9efa75
#
_cell.length_a   1.000
_cell.length_b   1.000
_cell.length_c   1.000
_cell.angle_alpha   90.00
_cell.angle_beta   90.00
_cell.angle_gamma   90.00
#
_symmetry.space_group_name_H-M   'P 1'
#
loop_
_entity.id
_entity.type
_entity.pdbx_description
1 polymer ?
#
loop_
_entity_poly.entity_id
_entity_poly.type
_entity_poly.pdbx_seq_one_letter_code
_entity_poly.pdbx_strand_id
1 'polypeptide(L)'
;MADREVIRTRVGIVGGGPAGLMLSHLLARAGIDNVVVEKRDHETIRNTHRAGILEHGSVDMLVGSGVSDRVLKAGYKHEGIDLRFGGESHRIDFTDLVGEAVWLYPQNEVFVDLAAARERDKGEVHFSVSDTEVLDQTTDTPKIRFTDSAGAPKEIRAEKLVGADGSAGICKWSIPPEHRTDNFVEYPFAWFGILCEAPPSAEELIYCRSDRGFALISQRDDRIQRMYFQCPSDEDVDGWTEDMIWEELQARLDGPDGFQLKRGHIFDKMVLRFRSYVCEPLRYGNLFLAGDAGHTVPPTGAKGLNLAFADVRVLFEGIESWASSGSRDLLDAYSDRALGRIWKAQNFSYWMTSMLHQRSDTNPFEQRRQLGELESVVTSRHGSAYLAEAYTGWPHA
;
A
#
# COMPACT_ATOMS: atom_id res chain seq x y z
N MET A 1 -12.84 35.22 -17.48
CA MET A 1 -12.62 34.01 -16.71
C MET A 1 -13.99 33.52 -16.32
N ALA A 2 -14.34 32.24 -16.57
CA ALA A 2 -15.62 31.72 -16.11
C ALA A 2 -15.66 31.82 -14.58
N ASP A 3 -16.79 32.24 -14.06
CA ASP A 3 -17.01 32.36 -12.61
C ASP A 3 -16.99 30.95 -12.03
N ARG A 4 -16.04 30.65 -11.11
CA ARG A 4 -15.90 29.34 -10.49
C ARG A 4 -16.78 29.28 -9.26
N GLU A 5 -17.53 28.19 -9.12
CA GLU A 5 -18.17 27.88 -7.86
C GLU A 5 -17.11 27.65 -6.77
N VAL A 6 -17.26 28.34 -5.63
CA VAL A 6 -16.30 28.28 -4.53
C VAL A 6 -16.88 27.48 -3.37
N ILE A 7 -16.23 26.36 -3.06
CA ILE A 7 -16.49 25.52 -1.91
C ILE A 7 -15.52 25.92 -0.79
N ARG A 8 -16.02 26.14 0.43
CA ARG A 8 -15.18 26.48 1.59
C ARG A 8 -15.18 25.32 2.57
N THR A 9 -14.01 24.93 3.04
CA THR A 9 -13.84 23.84 3.99
C THR A 9 -12.61 24.05 4.86
N ARG A 10 -12.47 23.32 5.95
CA ARG A 10 -11.25 23.33 6.74
C ARG A 10 -10.13 22.54 6.10
N VAL A 11 -10.43 21.35 5.51
CA VAL A 11 -9.44 20.47 4.89
C VAL A 11 -9.87 20.07 3.49
N GLY A 12 -9.05 20.39 2.49
CA GLY A 12 -9.20 19.91 1.12
C GLY A 12 -8.29 18.69 0.87
N ILE A 13 -8.84 17.62 0.31
CA ILE A 13 -8.11 16.35 0.07
C ILE A 13 -8.10 16.06 -1.42
N VAL A 14 -6.92 15.89 -2.00
CA VAL A 14 -6.72 15.41 -3.37
C VAL A 14 -6.40 13.93 -3.34
N GLY A 15 -7.30 13.11 -3.89
CA GLY A 15 -7.21 11.66 -3.92
C GLY A 15 -8.28 10.99 -3.05
N GLY A 16 -9.21 10.29 -3.72
CA GLY A 16 -10.29 9.50 -3.10
C GLY A 16 -9.95 8.01 -3.00
N GLY A 17 -8.67 7.67 -2.95
CA GLY A 17 -8.20 6.33 -2.61
C GLY A 17 -8.33 6.02 -1.10
N PRO A 18 -7.89 4.83 -0.65
CA PRO A 18 -8.02 4.44 0.76
C PRO A 18 -7.44 5.45 1.77
N ALA A 19 -6.28 6.06 1.49
CA ALA A 19 -5.67 7.06 2.38
C ALA A 19 -6.55 8.31 2.52
N GLY A 20 -6.99 8.89 1.39
CA GLY A 20 -7.78 10.11 1.39
C GLY A 20 -9.18 9.91 2.00
N LEU A 21 -9.85 8.78 1.68
CA LEU A 21 -11.16 8.47 2.26
C LEU A 21 -11.06 8.15 3.76
N MET A 22 -10.00 7.45 4.21
CA MET A 22 -9.79 7.17 5.62
C MET A 22 -9.57 8.46 6.42
N LEU A 23 -8.73 9.36 5.91
CA LEU A 23 -8.54 10.66 6.55
C LEU A 23 -9.86 11.47 6.58
N SER A 24 -10.57 11.52 5.45
CA SER A 24 -11.87 12.20 5.34
C SER A 24 -12.88 11.65 6.35
N HIS A 25 -12.90 10.33 6.55
CA HIS A 25 -13.76 9.68 7.55
C HIS A 25 -13.40 10.11 8.98
N LEU A 26 -12.12 10.04 9.34
CA LEU A 26 -11.66 10.44 10.68
C LEU A 26 -11.94 11.91 10.98
N LEU A 27 -11.67 12.81 10.00
CA LEU A 27 -11.97 14.23 10.13
C LEU A 27 -13.45 14.50 10.37
N ALA A 28 -14.32 13.86 9.60
CA ALA A 28 -15.77 14.01 9.76
C ALA A 28 -16.25 13.52 11.12
N ARG A 29 -15.71 12.41 11.63
CA ARG A 29 -16.03 11.93 12.98
C ARG A 29 -15.58 12.89 14.09
N ALA A 30 -14.52 13.64 13.86
CA ALA A 30 -14.06 14.71 14.76
C ALA A 30 -14.78 16.05 14.54
N GLY A 31 -15.78 16.11 13.65
CA GLY A 31 -16.51 17.34 13.34
C GLY A 31 -15.69 18.37 12.55
N ILE A 32 -14.68 17.93 11.82
CA ILE A 32 -13.82 18.78 10.99
C ILE A 32 -14.28 18.70 9.54
N ASP A 33 -14.76 19.83 9.00
CA ASP A 33 -15.23 19.94 7.62
C ASP A 33 -14.13 19.59 6.64
N ASN A 34 -14.45 18.73 5.66
CA ASN A 34 -13.50 18.32 4.65
C ASN A 34 -14.19 17.94 3.34
N VAL A 35 -13.48 18.14 2.23
CA VAL A 35 -13.94 17.85 0.88
C VAL A 35 -12.86 17.06 0.15
N VAL A 36 -13.24 15.99 -0.55
CA VAL A 36 -12.36 15.12 -1.31
C VAL A 36 -12.60 15.29 -2.81
N VAL A 37 -11.54 15.34 -3.60
CA VAL A 37 -11.59 15.27 -5.07
C VAL A 37 -10.81 14.06 -5.57
N GLU A 38 -11.38 13.28 -6.51
CA GLU A 38 -10.77 12.09 -7.09
C GLU A 38 -10.98 12.09 -8.62
N LYS A 39 -9.89 11.90 -9.36
CA LYS A 39 -9.92 11.91 -10.83
C LYS A 39 -10.63 10.70 -11.45
N ARG A 40 -10.58 9.55 -10.79
CA ARG A 40 -11.22 8.32 -11.26
C ARG A 40 -12.67 8.29 -10.81
N ASP A 41 -13.48 7.59 -11.56
CA ASP A 41 -14.82 7.23 -11.12
C ASP A 41 -14.76 6.12 -10.04
N HIS A 42 -15.85 5.99 -9.30
CA HIS A 42 -15.98 5.02 -8.21
C HIS A 42 -15.79 3.57 -8.70
N GLU A 43 -16.33 3.24 -9.87
CA GLU A 43 -16.27 1.88 -10.41
C GLU A 43 -14.86 1.48 -10.84
N THR A 44 -14.13 2.38 -11.46
CA THR A 44 -12.71 2.18 -11.82
C THR A 44 -11.86 1.86 -10.58
N ILE A 45 -12.06 2.56 -9.46
CA ILE A 45 -11.30 2.28 -8.24
C ILE A 45 -11.71 0.94 -7.64
N ARG A 46 -13.00 0.65 -7.58
CA ARG A 46 -13.55 -0.61 -7.09
C ARG A 46 -13.02 -1.82 -7.84
N ASN A 47 -12.85 -1.69 -9.16
CA ASN A 47 -12.38 -2.78 -10.04
C ASN A 47 -10.84 -2.84 -10.15
N THR A 48 -10.11 -1.91 -9.54
CA THR A 48 -8.64 -1.93 -9.54
C THR A 48 -8.12 -2.94 -8.52
N HIS A 49 -7.61 -4.06 -8.99
CA HIS A 49 -7.07 -5.12 -8.15
C HIS A 49 -5.66 -4.78 -7.64
N ARG A 50 -5.52 -4.66 -6.32
CA ARG A 50 -4.24 -4.49 -5.63
C ARG A 50 -4.08 -5.51 -4.51
N ALA A 51 -2.86 -5.69 -4.01
CA ALA A 51 -2.60 -6.52 -2.84
C ALA A 51 -3.38 -5.99 -1.62
N GLY A 52 -3.69 -6.88 -0.69
CA GLY A 52 -4.50 -6.55 0.48
C GLY A 52 -4.07 -7.36 1.70
N ILE A 53 -2.85 -7.14 2.19
CA ILE A 53 -2.44 -7.61 3.51
C ILE A 53 -2.56 -6.42 4.46
N LEU A 54 -3.40 -6.55 5.47
CA LEU A 54 -3.61 -5.54 6.50
C LEU A 54 -2.91 -5.95 7.78
N GLU A 55 -2.08 -5.05 8.30
CA GLU A 55 -1.52 -5.12 9.63
C GLU A 55 -2.62 -4.90 10.68
N HIS A 56 -2.41 -5.40 11.89
CA HIS A 56 -3.30 -5.21 13.02
C HIS A 56 -3.74 -3.73 13.19
N GLY A 57 -2.79 -2.77 13.21
CA GLY A 57 -3.11 -1.36 13.34
C GLY A 57 -3.98 -0.76 12.24
N SER A 58 -3.95 -1.33 11.02
CA SER A 58 -4.84 -0.92 9.93
C SER A 58 -6.25 -1.48 10.10
N VAL A 59 -6.36 -2.72 10.57
CA VAL A 59 -7.65 -3.35 10.92
C VAL A 59 -8.32 -2.59 12.06
N ASP A 60 -7.57 -2.27 13.11
CA ASP A 60 -8.07 -1.48 14.25
C ASP A 60 -8.57 -0.10 13.82
N MET A 61 -7.88 0.53 12.86
CA MET A 61 -8.32 1.82 12.35
C MET A 61 -9.64 1.71 11.59
N LEU A 62 -9.85 0.66 10.78
CA LEU A 62 -11.12 0.42 10.07
C LEU A 62 -12.26 0.13 11.02
N VAL A 63 -12.05 -0.79 11.96
CA VAL A 63 -13.08 -1.24 12.90
C VAL A 63 -13.34 -0.19 13.98
N GLY A 64 -12.28 0.28 14.64
CA GLY A 64 -12.37 1.22 15.75
C GLY A 64 -12.92 2.59 15.36
N SER A 65 -12.67 3.06 14.14
CA SER A 65 -13.27 4.30 13.63
C SER A 65 -14.72 4.12 13.15
N GLY A 66 -15.23 2.90 13.07
CA GLY A 66 -16.60 2.60 12.62
C GLY A 66 -16.79 2.69 11.10
N VAL A 67 -15.72 2.51 10.32
CA VAL A 67 -15.82 2.35 8.86
C VAL A 67 -16.60 1.07 8.57
N SER A 68 -16.06 -0.08 8.95
CA SER A 68 -16.65 -1.41 8.72
C SER A 68 -15.96 -2.46 9.58
N ASP A 69 -16.68 -3.52 9.95
CA ASP A 69 -16.12 -4.74 10.55
C ASP A 69 -16.01 -5.91 9.54
N ARG A 70 -16.25 -5.66 8.24
CA ARG A 70 -16.21 -6.68 7.18
C ARG A 70 -14.85 -7.35 7.09
N VAL A 71 -13.76 -6.63 7.36
CA VAL A 71 -12.41 -7.20 7.38
C VAL A 71 -12.29 -8.38 8.33
N LEU A 72 -12.97 -8.36 9.49
CA LEU A 72 -12.97 -9.46 10.46
C LEU A 72 -13.89 -10.61 10.05
N LYS A 73 -14.88 -10.39 9.18
CA LYS A 73 -15.89 -11.37 8.77
C LYS A 73 -15.60 -12.00 7.42
N ALA A 74 -15.05 -11.25 6.49
CA ALA A 74 -14.79 -11.63 5.11
C ALA A 74 -13.30 -11.67 4.75
N GLY A 75 -12.41 -11.14 5.61
CA GLY A 75 -10.98 -11.26 5.46
C GLY A 75 -10.47 -12.59 6.02
N TYR A 76 -9.34 -13.05 5.50
CA TYR A 76 -8.66 -14.26 5.99
C TYR A 76 -7.57 -13.86 6.95
N LYS A 77 -7.66 -14.31 8.20
CA LYS A 77 -6.63 -14.12 9.21
C LYS A 77 -5.47 -15.06 8.91
N HIS A 78 -4.27 -14.51 8.75
CA HIS A 78 -3.04 -15.27 8.64
C HIS A 78 -2.21 -15.08 9.90
N GLU A 79 -1.88 -16.15 10.55
CA GLU A 79 -1.10 -16.20 11.80
C GLU A 79 0.39 -16.44 11.53
N GLY A 80 0.77 -16.55 10.26
CA GLY A 80 2.14 -16.74 9.81
C GLY A 80 2.29 -16.58 8.31
N ILE A 81 3.50 -16.86 7.84
CA ILE A 81 3.87 -17.02 6.44
C ILE A 81 4.86 -18.16 6.31
N ASP A 82 4.94 -18.76 5.12
CA ASP A 82 5.99 -19.71 4.77
C ASP A 82 7.12 -19.03 4.00
N LEU A 83 8.35 -19.16 4.47
CA LEU A 83 9.56 -18.92 3.70
C LEU A 83 10.01 -20.24 3.09
N ARG A 84 9.93 -20.37 1.76
CA ARG A 84 10.32 -21.57 1.04
C ARG A 84 11.63 -21.36 0.30
N PHE A 85 12.65 -22.16 0.61
CA PHE A 85 13.95 -22.17 -0.07
C PHE A 85 14.63 -23.53 0.08
N GLY A 86 15.51 -23.86 -0.85
CA GLY A 86 16.14 -25.18 -0.87
C GLY A 86 15.15 -26.34 -1.05
N GLY A 87 13.92 -26.07 -1.50
CA GLY A 87 12.85 -27.06 -1.65
C GLY A 87 12.07 -27.36 -0.36
N GLU A 88 12.31 -26.63 0.72
CA GLU A 88 11.66 -26.83 2.01
C GLU A 88 10.91 -25.55 2.46
N SER A 89 9.79 -25.71 3.16
CA SER A 89 9.02 -24.61 3.75
C SER A 89 9.36 -24.43 5.23
N HIS A 90 9.55 -23.18 5.63
CA HIS A 90 9.83 -22.78 7.00
C HIS A 90 8.77 -21.78 7.44
N ARG A 91 7.83 -22.22 8.27
CA ARG A 91 6.75 -21.35 8.75
C ARG A 91 7.27 -20.37 9.82
N ILE A 92 7.00 -19.10 9.62
CA ILE A 92 7.21 -18.03 10.60
C ILE A 92 5.86 -17.79 11.29
N ASP A 93 5.73 -18.25 12.52
CA ASP A 93 4.51 -18.15 13.33
C ASP A 93 4.45 -16.77 14.02
N PHE A 94 3.63 -15.89 13.50
CA PHE A 94 3.49 -14.52 14.04
C PHE A 94 2.88 -14.52 15.43
N THR A 95 1.90 -15.37 15.66
CA THR A 95 1.20 -15.43 16.95
C THR A 95 2.12 -15.91 18.08
N ASP A 96 2.94 -16.96 17.84
CA ASP A 96 3.93 -17.45 18.81
C ASP A 96 5.06 -16.43 19.05
N LEU A 97 5.48 -15.72 18.00
CA LEU A 97 6.65 -14.86 18.06
C LEU A 97 6.36 -13.47 18.63
N VAL A 98 5.23 -12.87 18.23
CA VAL A 98 4.91 -11.46 18.54
C VAL A 98 3.46 -11.24 19.02
N GLY A 99 2.63 -12.28 19.07
CA GLY A 99 1.25 -12.20 19.55
C GLY A 99 0.27 -11.55 18.54
N GLU A 100 0.70 -11.32 17.32
CA GLU A 100 -0.05 -10.59 16.30
C GLU A 100 -0.40 -11.48 15.09
N ALA A 101 -1.24 -10.95 14.21
CA ALA A 101 -1.62 -11.57 12.95
C ALA A 101 -1.83 -10.50 11.87
N VAL A 102 -1.95 -10.93 10.63
CA VAL A 102 -2.37 -10.06 9.51
C VAL A 102 -3.67 -10.56 8.89
N TRP A 103 -4.34 -9.70 8.15
CA TRP A 103 -5.57 -10.06 7.45
C TRP A 103 -5.39 -9.90 5.95
N LEU A 104 -5.66 -10.95 5.21
CA LEU A 104 -5.81 -10.88 3.77
C LEU A 104 -7.19 -10.30 3.47
N TYR A 105 -7.22 -9.02 3.13
CA TYR A 105 -8.44 -8.30 2.77
C TYR A 105 -8.13 -7.35 1.60
N PRO A 106 -8.67 -7.61 0.41
CA PRO A 106 -8.29 -6.89 -0.79
C PRO A 106 -8.44 -5.37 -0.68
N GLN A 107 -7.49 -4.60 -1.20
CA GLN A 107 -7.51 -3.13 -1.11
C GLN A 107 -8.76 -2.49 -1.75
N ASN A 108 -9.33 -3.11 -2.78
CA ASN A 108 -10.60 -2.67 -3.36
C ASN A 108 -11.78 -2.84 -2.39
N GLU A 109 -11.77 -3.86 -1.53
CA GLU A 109 -12.79 -4.02 -0.48
C GLU A 109 -12.62 -2.95 0.62
N VAL A 110 -11.38 -2.60 0.97
CA VAL A 110 -11.11 -1.47 1.87
C VAL A 110 -11.66 -0.17 1.28
N PHE A 111 -11.48 0.05 -0.03
CA PHE A 111 -12.06 1.22 -0.70
C PHE A 111 -13.60 1.20 -0.65
N VAL A 112 -14.23 0.05 -0.94
CA VAL A 112 -15.69 -0.11 -0.88
C VAL A 112 -16.22 0.24 0.50
N ASP A 113 -15.60 -0.27 1.56
CA ASP A 113 -15.99 0.02 2.94
C ASP A 113 -15.86 1.51 3.29
N LEU A 114 -14.76 2.14 2.90
CA LEU A 114 -14.52 3.57 3.12
C LEU A 114 -15.49 4.45 2.33
N ALA A 115 -15.74 4.12 1.07
CA ALA A 115 -16.68 4.87 0.24
C ALA A 115 -18.11 4.77 0.80
N ALA A 116 -18.54 3.57 1.20
CA ALA A 116 -19.83 3.36 1.85
C ALA A 116 -19.95 4.11 3.19
N ALA A 117 -18.87 4.17 3.98
CA ALA A 117 -18.86 4.96 5.22
C ALA A 117 -19.01 6.47 4.91
N ARG A 118 -18.30 6.98 3.89
CA ARG A 118 -18.43 8.40 3.50
C ARG A 118 -19.82 8.73 2.96
N GLU A 119 -20.42 7.85 2.18
CA GLU A 119 -21.80 8.01 1.69
C GLU A 119 -22.82 7.99 2.85
N ARG A 120 -22.71 7.01 3.76
CA ARG A 120 -23.53 6.93 4.98
C ARG A 120 -23.48 8.22 5.80
N ASP A 121 -22.27 8.77 5.95
CA ASP A 121 -21.99 9.96 6.75
C ASP A 121 -22.20 11.26 5.96
N LYS A 122 -22.71 11.20 4.73
CA LYS A 122 -22.96 12.30 3.81
C LYS A 122 -21.71 13.15 3.55
N GLY A 123 -20.55 12.50 3.45
CA GLY A 123 -19.28 13.17 3.15
C GLY A 123 -19.25 13.72 1.73
N GLU A 124 -18.67 14.90 1.57
CA GLU A 124 -18.52 15.52 0.25
C GLU A 124 -17.31 14.96 -0.48
N VAL A 125 -17.58 14.12 -1.50
CA VAL A 125 -16.57 13.49 -2.35
C VAL A 125 -16.93 13.69 -3.82
N HIS A 126 -16.07 14.38 -4.56
CA HIS A 126 -16.21 14.60 -6.00
C HIS A 126 -15.37 13.59 -6.77
N PHE A 127 -16.00 12.59 -7.36
CA PHE A 127 -15.37 11.64 -8.27
C PHE A 127 -15.38 12.13 -9.73
N SER A 128 -14.53 11.53 -10.56
CA SER A 128 -14.43 11.85 -12.00
C SER A 128 -14.08 13.31 -12.27
N VAL A 129 -13.25 13.91 -11.44
CA VAL A 129 -12.78 15.28 -11.65
C VAL A 129 -11.59 15.32 -12.62
N SER A 130 -11.43 16.42 -13.34
CA SER A 130 -10.28 16.69 -14.22
C SER A 130 -9.61 18.02 -13.89
N ASP A 131 -8.50 18.30 -14.56
CA ASP A 131 -7.76 19.57 -14.47
C ASP A 131 -7.47 20.03 -13.04
N THR A 132 -7.15 19.07 -12.16
CA THR A 132 -6.89 19.36 -10.75
C THR A 132 -5.56 20.11 -10.60
N GLU A 133 -5.60 21.24 -9.91
CA GLU A 133 -4.44 22.06 -9.55
C GLU A 133 -4.42 22.33 -8.05
N VAL A 134 -3.23 22.34 -7.46
CA VAL A 134 -3.00 22.72 -6.05
C VAL A 134 -2.23 24.04 -6.04
N LEU A 135 -2.78 25.03 -5.36
CA LEU A 135 -2.31 26.42 -5.41
C LEU A 135 -2.21 27.04 -4.02
N ASP A 136 -1.35 28.04 -3.89
CA ASP A 136 -1.24 28.91 -2.71
C ASP A 136 -0.93 28.14 -1.40
N GLN A 137 -0.14 27.04 -1.47
CA GLN A 137 0.13 26.11 -0.36
C GLN A 137 0.77 26.79 0.85
N THR A 138 1.49 27.88 0.65
CA THR A 138 2.20 28.62 1.71
C THR A 138 1.37 29.74 2.33
N THR A 139 0.14 29.95 1.85
CA THR A 139 -0.79 30.97 2.37
C THR A 139 -1.76 30.39 3.40
N ASP A 140 -2.51 31.24 4.09
CA ASP A 140 -3.55 30.82 5.03
C ASP A 140 -4.82 30.28 4.35
N THR A 141 -4.91 30.41 3.02
CA THR A 141 -6.06 29.94 2.24
C THR A 141 -5.58 29.21 0.98
N PRO A 142 -4.92 28.05 1.13
CA PRO A 142 -4.54 27.23 0.00
C PRO A 142 -5.78 26.72 -0.75
N LYS A 143 -5.60 26.35 -2.04
CA LYS A 143 -6.71 26.08 -2.95
C LYS A 143 -6.50 24.79 -3.73
N ILE A 144 -7.63 24.13 -4.05
CA ILE A 144 -7.71 23.10 -5.09
C ILE A 144 -8.65 23.62 -6.16
N ARG A 145 -8.19 23.67 -7.41
CA ARG A 145 -9.04 23.92 -8.58
C ARG A 145 -9.24 22.61 -9.32
N PHE A 146 -10.43 22.45 -9.86
CA PHE A 146 -10.76 21.27 -10.64
C PHE A 146 -11.97 21.54 -11.54
N THR A 147 -12.17 20.66 -12.52
CA THR A 147 -13.38 20.56 -13.32
C THR A 147 -14.16 19.34 -12.82
N ASP A 148 -15.44 19.54 -12.46
CA ASP A 148 -16.27 18.42 -11.96
C ASP A 148 -16.73 17.49 -13.10
N SER A 149 -17.41 16.40 -12.75
CA SER A 149 -17.92 15.40 -13.71
C SER A 149 -18.94 15.95 -14.71
N ALA A 150 -19.55 17.11 -14.43
CA ALA A 150 -20.45 17.80 -15.35
C ALA A 150 -19.73 18.83 -16.25
N GLY A 151 -18.39 18.98 -16.12
CA GLY A 151 -17.59 19.93 -16.88
C GLY A 151 -17.60 21.35 -16.26
N ALA A 152 -18.11 21.55 -15.06
CA ALA A 152 -18.13 22.84 -14.41
C ALA A 152 -16.83 23.11 -13.64
N PRO A 153 -16.20 24.30 -13.80
CA PRO A 153 -14.99 24.67 -13.08
C PRO A 153 -15.32 25.05 -11.63
N LYS A 154 -14.63 24.42 -10.67
CA LYS A 154 -14.79 24.62 -9.22
C LYS A 154 -13.49 24.99 -8.55
N GLU A 155 -13.58 25.62 -7.38
CA GLU A 155 -12.45 25.96 -6.52
C GLU A 155 -12.78 25.63 -5.06
N ILE A 156 -12.00 24.76 -4.42
CA ILE A 156 -12.02 24.55 -2.98
C ILE A 156 -11.03 25.53 -2.35
N ARG A 157 -11.48 26.28 -1.35
CA ARG A 157 -10.65 27.09 -0.46
C ARG A 157 -10.62 26.45 0.90
N ALA A 158 -9.43 26.08 1.35
CA ALA A 158 -9.25 25.37 2.60
C ALA A 158 -8.21 26.03 3.50
N GLU A 159 -8.12 25.62 4.75
CA GLU A 159 -7.05 26.02 5.69
C GLU A 159 -5.86 25.05 5.60
N LYS A 160 -6.13 23.77 5.27
CA LYS A 160 -5.13 22.74 5.06
C LYS A 160 -5.45 21.95 3.78
N LEU A 161 -4.42 21.52 3.07
CA LEU A 161 -4.52 20.61 1.93
C LEU A 161 -3.81 19.28 2.22
N VAL A 162 -4.37 18.20 1.72
CA VAL A 162 -3.76 16.89 1.80
C VAL A 162 -3.69 16.26 0.42
N GLY A 163 -2.50 15.90 -0.01
CA GLY A 163 -2.25 15.09 -1.19
C GLY A 163 -2.22 13.60 -0.81
N ALA A 164 -3.26 12.87 -1.20
CA ALA A 164 -3.40 11.42 -1.10
C ALA A 164 -3.67 10.81 -2.48
N ASP A 165 -3.11 11.42 -3.52
CA ASP A 165 -3.41 11.22 -4.94
C ASP A 165 -2.54 10.15 -5.61
N GLY A 166 -1.83 9.38 -4.79
CA GLY A 166 -1.07 8.21 -5.23
C GLY A 166 0.25 8.54 -5.92
N SER A 167 0.97 7.49 -6.34
CA SER A 167 2.33 7.62 -6.87
C SER A 167 2.44 8.43 -8.18
N ALA A 168 1.36 8.49 -8.96
CA ALA A 168 1.26 9.29 -10.19
C ALA A 168 0.51 10.61 -9.98
N GLY A 169 0.28 11.00 -8.71
CA GLY A 169 -0.43 12.22 -8.33
C GLY A 169 0.35 13.50 -8.60
N ILE A 170 -0.35 14.63 -8.50
CA ILE A 170 0.21 15.97 -8.79
C ILE A 170 0.74 16.66 -7.53
N CYS A 171 0.25 16.28 -6.34
CA CYS A 171 0.49 17.05 -5.11
C CYS A 171 1.97 17.17 -4.75
N LYS A 172 2.75 16.09 -4.87
CA LYS A 172 4.19 16.14 -4.61
C LYS A 172 4.94 17.08 -5.57
N TRP A 173 4.46 17.18 -6.80
CA TRP A 173 5.08 18.04 -7.81
C TRP A 173 4.71 19.52 -7.64
N SER A 174 3.71 19.84 -6.81
CA SER A 174 3.40 21.20 -6.40
C SER A 174 4.34 21.74 -5.32
N ILE A 175 5.18 20.88 -4.73
CA ILE A 175 6.31 21.28 -3.89
C ILE A 175 7.46 21.66 -4.81
N PRO A 176 7.99 22.90 -4.76
CA PRO A 176 9.11 23.29 -5.60
C PRO A 176 10.34 22.40 -5.42
N PRO A 177 11.10 22.11 -6.49
CA PRO A 177 12.26 21.20 -6.41
C PRO A 177 13.32 21.59 -5.37
N GLU A 178 13.49 22.89 -5.12
CA GLU A 178 14.41 23.43 -4.10
C GLU A 178 13.97 23.17 -2.66
N HIS A 179 12.71 22.76 -2.46
CA HIS A 179 12.12 22.44 -1.15
C HIS A 179 11.80 20.96 -0.97
N ARG A 180 12.25 20.11 -1.90
CA ARG A 180 11.97 18.68 -1.85
C ARG A 180 13.22 17.86 -2.27
N THR A 181 13.40 16.73 -1.61
CA THR A 181 14.34 15.68 -2.02
C THR A 181 13.56 14.47 -2.48
N ASP A 182 13.84 13.98 -3.68
CA ASP A 182 13.24 12.77 -4.23
C ASP A 182 14.22 11.61 -4.07
N ASN A 183 13.99 10.73 -3.08
CA ASN A 183 14.76 9.50 -2.88
C ASN A 183 14.13 8.39 -3.72
N PHE A 184 14.84 7.86 -4.70
CA PHE A 184 14.29 6.92 -5.68
C PHE A 184 15.24 5.76 -5.98
N VAL A 185 14.68 4.55 -6.01
CA VAL A 185 15.34 3.33 -6.46
C VAL A 185 14.41 2.55 -7.37
N GLU A 186 14.88 2.16 -8.55
CA GLU A 186 14.20 1.23 -9.45
C GLU A 186 14.88 -0.15 -9.35
N TYR A 187 14.06 -1.21 -9.34
CA TYR A 187 14.57 -2.57 -9.25
C TYR A 187 14.76 -3.16 -10.65
N PRO A 188 15.85 -3.94 -10.89
CA PRO A 188 16.17 -4.48 -12.22
C PRO A 188 15.32 -5.70 -12.60
N PHE A 189 14.20 -5.93 -11.93
CA PHE A 189 13.27 -7.02 -12.15
C PHE A 189 11.84 -6.58 -11.79
N ALA A 190 10.88 -7.38 -12.20
CA ALA A 190 9.45 -7.18 -11.93
C ALA A 190 8.83 -8.49 -11.46
N TRP A 191 7.55 -8.47 -11.16
CA TRP A 191 6.73 -9.64 -10.93
C TRP A 191 5.78 -9.88 -12.10
N PHE A 192 5.82 -11.08 -12.65
CA PHE A 192 4.74 -11.59 -13.47
C PHE A 192 3.64 -12.05 -12.52
N GLY A 193 2.49 -11.40 -12.58
CA GLY A 193 1.36 -11.67 -11.70
C GLY A 193 0.21 -12.31 -12.44
N ILE A 194 -0.47 -13.26 -11.78
CA ILE A 194 -1.68 -13.89 -12.31
C ILE A 194 -2.82 -13.82 -11.29
N LEU A 195 -4.05 -13.80 -11.80
CA LEU A 195 -5.26 -14.19 -11.08
C LEU A 195 -5.84 -15.43 -11.74
N CYS A 196 -6.16 -16.44 -10.93
CA CYS A 196 -6.70 -17.70 -11.44
C CYS A 196 -7.86 -18.22 -10.58
N GLU A 197 -8.78 -18.92 -11.23
CA GLU A 197 -9.91 -19.60 -10.59
C GLU A 197 -9.45 -20.97 -10.05
N ALA A 198 -8.91 -21.00 -8.84
CA ALA A 198 -8.49 -22.21 -8.16
C ALA A 198 -8.64 -22.06 -6.65
N PRO A 199 -8.91 -23.16 -5.91
CA PRO A 199 -8.90 -23.14 -4.45
C PRO A 199 -7.49 -22.86 -3.93
N PRO A 200 -7.32 -22.37 -2.68
CA PRO A 200 -6.01 -22.07 -2.11
C PRO A 200 -5.03 -23.22 -2.19
N SER A 201 -3.81 -22.95 -2.64
CA SER A 201 -2.72 -23.93 -2.70
C SER A 201 -2.07 -24.19 -1.34
N ALA A 202 -2.17 -23.22 -0.43
CA ALA A 202 -1.68 -23.27 0.94
C ALA A 202 -2.65 -22.51 1.87
N GLU A 203 -2.56 -22.75 3.17
CA GLU A 203 -3.36 -22.04 4.18
C GLU A 203 -2.91 -20.58 4.34
N GLU A 204 -1.59 -20.33 4.23
CA GLU A 204 -0.97 -19.02 4.37
C GLU A 204 -0.12 -18.67 3.13
N LEU A 205 0.45 -17.48 3.07
CA LEU A 205 1.28 -17.06 1.96
C LEU A 205 2.60 -17.82 1.94
N ILE A 206 3.04 -18.23 0.75
CA ILE A 206 4.36 -18.82 0.53
C ILE A 206 5.23 -17.81 -0.22
N TYR A 207 6.30 -17.35 0.42
CA TYR A 207 7.37 -16.58 -0.18
C TYR A 207 8.50 -17.52 -0.56
N CYS A 208 8.65 -17.81 -1.83
CA CYS A 208 9.63 -18.77 -2.32
C CYS A 208 10.85 -18.08 -2.95
N ARG A 209 12.04 -18.46 -2.46
CA ARG A 209 13.31 -18.18 -3.14
C ARG A 209 13.82 -19.46 -3.78
N SER A 210 13.92 -19.51 -5.08
CA SER A 210 14.49 -20.63 -5.85
C SER A 210 15.67 -20.17 -6.71
N ASP A 211 16.38 -21.13 -7.29
CA ASP A 211 17.46 -20.80 -8.26
C ASP A 211 16.91 -20.22 -9.58
N ARG A 212 15.59 -20.31 -9.80
CA ARG A 212 14.88 -19.67 -10.91
C ARG A 212 14.36 -18.27 -10.57
N GLY A 213 14.59 -17.80 -9.34
CA GLY A 213 14.12 -16.51 -8.82
C GLY A 213 12.93 -16.67 -7.86
N PHE A 214 12.36 -15.56 -7.48
CA PHE A 214 11.27 -15.45 -6.52
C PHE A 214 9.92 -15.96 -7.05
N ALA A 215 9.12 -16.56 -6.17
CA ALA A 215 7.68 -16.74 -6.37
C ALA A 215 6.89 -16.42 -5.09
N LEU A 216 5.67 -15.94 -5.26
CA LEU A 216 4.70 -15.69 -4.18
C LEU A 216 3.39 -16.39 -4.50
N ILE A 217 2.95 -17.23 -3.58
CA ILE A 217 1.67 -17.94 -3.66
C ILE A 217 0.75 -17.37 -2.59
N SER A 218 -0.40 -16.86 -3.03
CA SER A 218 -1.40 -16.32 -2.11
C SER A 218 -2.82 -16.53 -2.65
N GLN A 219 -3.80 -16.65 -1.76
CA GLN A 219 -5.21 -16.61 -2.11
C GLN A 219 -5.72 -15.15 -2.11
N ARG A 220 -6.86 -14.95 -2.76
CA ARG A 220 -7.71 -13.78 -2.56
C ARG A 220 -8.96 -14.14 -1.78
N ASP A 221 -9.52 -15.30 -2.09
CA ASP A 221 -10.66 -15.94 -1.42
C ASP A 221 -10.60 -17.46 -1.65
N ASP A 222 -11.69 -18.18 -1.34
CA ASP A 222 -11.77 -19.63 -1.46
C ASP A 222 -11.71 -20.16 -2.91
N ARG A 223 -11.83 -19.29 -3.91
CA ARG A 223 -11.95 -19.64 -5.33
C ARG A 223 -10.90 -18.98 -6.19
N ILE A 224 -10.30 -17.89 -5.74
CA ILE A 224 -9.36 -17.09 -6.51
C ILE A 224 -8.02 -17.05 -5.80
N GLN A 225 -6.98 -17.45 -6.51
CA GLN A 225 -5.60 -17.26 -6.10
C GLN A 225 -4.95 -16.13 -6.89
N ARG A 226 -4.03 -15.46 -6.22
CA ARG A 226 -3.13 -14.48 -6.79
C ARG A 226 -1.71 -14.93 -6.59
N MET A 227 -1.02 -15.17 -7.69
CA MET A 227 0.35 -15.66 -7.65
C MET A 227 1.27 -14.76 -8.45
N TYR A 228 2.54 -14.79 -8.07
CA TYR A 228 3.56 -14.00 -8.75
C TYR A 228 4.83 -14.82 -8.91
N PHE A 229 5.58 -14.55 -9.96
CA PHE A 229 6.97 -14.94 -10.07
C PHE A 229 7.83 -13.81 -10.62
N GLN A 230 9.10 -13.80 -10.23
CA GLN A 230 10.07 -12.82 -10.72
C GLN A 230 10.29 -12.98 -12.22
N CYS A 231 10.30 -11.86 -12.93
CA CYS A 231 10.58 -11.75 -14.37
C CYS A 231 11.42 -10.50 -14.68
N PRO A 232 11.95 -10.34 -15.89
CA PRO A 232 12.47 -9.07 -16.39
C PRO A 232 11.43 -7.95 -16.31
N SER A 233 11.87 -6.70 -16.20
CA SER A 233 10.97 -5.55 -16.09
C SER A 233 10.21 -5.23 -17.39
N ASP A 234 10.69 -5.74 -18.52
CA ASP A 234 10.14 -5.60 -19.88
C ASP A 234 9.48 -6.89 -20.40
N GLU A 235 9.16 -7.84 -19.49
CA GLU A 235 8.54 -9.12 -19.84
C GLU A 235 7.22 -8.94 -20.61
N ASP A 236 7.05 -9.75 -21.66
CA ASP A 236 5.84 -9.77 -22.47
C ASP A 236 4.85 -10.83 -21.94
N VAL A 237 3.76 -10.39 -21.34
CA VAL A 237 2.72 -11.28 -20.78
C VAL A 237 2.01 -12.11 -21.85
N ASP A 238 1.90 -11.61 -23.07
CA ASP A 238 1.19 -12.29 -24.16
C ASP A 238 1.96 -13.47 -24.72
N GLY A 239 3.29 -13.49 -24.53
CA GLY A 239 4.16 -14.61 -24.88
C GLY A 239 4.00 -15.84 -23.99
N TRP A 240 3.26 -15.75 -22.88
CA TRP A 240 3.09 -16.83 -21.91
C TRP A 240 1.74 -17.52 -22.02
N THR A 241 1.75 -18.83 -22.31
CA THR A 241 0.55 -19.66 -22.22
C THR A 241 0.26 -20.05 -20.75
N GLU A 242 -0.96 -20.49 -20.45
CA GLU A 242 -1.31 -20.96 -19.09
C GLU A 242 -0.40 -22.11 -18.64
N ASP A 243 -0.12 -23.06 -19.52
CA ASP A 243 0.75 -24.20 -19.21
C ASP A 243 2.17 -23.73 -18.86
N MET A 244 2.76 -22.83 -19.64
CA MET A 244 4.08 -22.26 -19.33
C MET A 244 4.12 -21.59 -17.97
N ILE A 245 3.07 -20.83 -17.63
CA ILE A 245 2.97 -20.14 -16.33
C ILE A 245 2.91 -21.15 -15.19
N TRP A 246 2.08 -22.19 -15.31
CA TRP A 246 1.95 -23.23 -14.28
C TRP A 246 3.21 -24.07 -14.12
N GLU A 247 3.89 -24.40 -15.22
CA GLU A 247 5.16 -25.11 -15.19
C GLU A 247 6.25 -24.29 -14.51
N GLU A 248 6.35 -22.99 -14.83
CA GLU A 248 7.33 -22.10 -14.22
C GLU A 248 7.08 -21.89 -12.73
N LEU A 249 5.82 -21.64 -12.32
CA LEU A 249 5.46 -21.49 -10.92
C LEU A 249 5.76 -22.79 -10.14
N GLN A 250 5.37 -23.96 -10.66
CA GLN A 250 5.63 -25.24 -10.02
C GLN A 250 7.13 -25.51 -9.89
N ALA A 251 7.90 -25.28 -10.94
CA ALA A 251 9.34 -25.49 -10.94
C ALA A 251 10.10 -24.65 -9.90
N ARG A 252 9.56 -23.47 -9.52
CA ARG A 252 10.12 -22.67 -8.43
C ARG A 252 9.80 -23.21 -7.04
N LEU A 253 8.72 -23.96 -6.91
CA LEU A 253 8.23 -24.49 -5.65
C LEU A 253 8.59 -25.97 -5.45
N ASP A 254 9.17 -26.63 -6.45
CA ASP A 254 9.53 -28.04 -6.35
C ASP A 254 10.48 -28.32 -5.18
N GLY A 255 10.25 -29.44 -4.50
CA GLY A 255 11.04 -29.87 -3.38
C GLY A 255 10.75 -31.31 -2.98
N PRO A 256 11.53 -31.86 -2.04
CA PRO A 256 11.39 -33.26 -1.58
C PRO A 256 10.07 -33.50 -0.85
N ASP A 257 9.39 -32.48 -0.39
CA ASP A 257 8.06 -32.51 0.24
C ASP A 257 6.92 -32.82 -0.74
N GLY A 258 7.20 -32.74 -2.06
CA GLY A 258 6.21 -32.99 -3.12
C GLY A 258 5.09 -31.96 -3.20
N PHE A 259 5.34 -30.69 -2.78
CA PHE A 259 4.34 -29.62 -2.85
C PHE A 259 3.80 -29.43 -4.27
N GLN A 260 2.48 -29.36 -4.40
CA GLN A 260 1.81 -29.18 -5.68
C GLN A 260 0.86 -27.98 -5.64
N LEU A 261 0.99 -27.09 -6.63
CA LEU A 261 0.06 -25.98 -6.84
C LEU A 261 -1.31 -26.51 -7.29
N LYS A 262 -2.36 -25.91 -6.76
CA LYS A 262 -3.71 -26.08 -7.28
C LYS A 262 -3.90 -25.15 -8.46
N ARG A 263 -4.01 -25.76 -9.65
CA ARG A 263 -4.11 -25.04 -10.93
C ARG A 263 -5.56 -24.78 -11.28
N GLY A 264 -5.81 -23.72 -12.06
CA GLY A 264 -7.11 -23.38 -12.59
C GLY A 264 -6.98 -22.40 -13.75
N HIS A 265 -8.10 -21.93 -14.29
CA HIS A 265 -8.11 -20.99 -15.39
C HIS A 265 -7.52 -19.63 -14.98
N ILE A 266 -6.54 -19.13 -15.74
CA ILE A 266 -5.92 -17.82 -15.55
C ILE A 266 -6.73 -16.78 -16.33
N PHE A 267 -7.40 -15.86 -15.62
CA PHE A 267 -8.25 -14.84 -16.25
C PHE A 267 -7.62 -13.43 -16.29
N ASP A 268 -6.49 -13.22 -15.57
CA ASP A 268 -5.75 -11.96 -15.60
C ASP A 268 -4.25 -12.21 -15.49
N LYS A 269 -3.47 -11.48 -16.30
CA LYS A 269 -2.00 -11.49 -16.33
C LYS A 269 -1.48 -10.07 -16.34
N MET A 270 -0.41 -9.79 -15.57
CA MET A 270 0.20 -8.47 -15.55
C MET A 270 1.70 -8.53 -15.23
N VAL A 271 2.44 -7.51 -15.63
CA VAL A 271 3.79 -7.24 -15.11
C VAL A 271 3.73 -6.11 -14.10
N LEU A 272 4.12 -6.39 -12.87
CA LEU A 272 4.23 -5.42 -11.80
C LEU A 272 5.69 -4.99 -11.63
N ARG A 273 6.03 -3.84 -12.20
CA ARG A 273 7.30 -3.16 -11.91
C ARG A 273 7.21 -2.49 -10.56
N PHE A 274 8.27 -2.54 -9.79
CA PHE A 274 8.28 -1.88 -8.50
C PHE A 274 9.51 -1.04 -8.26
N ARG A 275 9.34 -0.09 -7.35
CA ARG A 275 10.31 0.94 -7.03
C ARG A 275 10.18 1.32 -5.56
N SER A 276 11.24 1.84 -5.01
CA SER A 276 11.22 2.60 -3.78
C SER A 276 11.21 4.09 -4.11
N TYR A 277 10.38 4.84 -3.40
CA TYR A 277 10.35 6.30 -3.51
C TYR A 277 10.00 6.91 -2.15
N VAL A 278 10.66 8.00 -1.78
CA VAL A 278 10.32 8.84 -0.63
C VAL A 278 10.55 10.29 -0.99
N CYS A 279 9.50 11.10 -0.83
CA CYS A 279 9.55 12.55 -0.91
C CYS A 279 9.88 13.14 0.46
N GLU A 280 10.89 13.97 0.56
CA GLU A 280 11.24 14.66 1.80
C GLU A 280 11.36 16.18 1.58
N PRO A 281 10.66 16.99 2.38
CA PRO A 281 9.71 16.64 3.43
C PRO A 281 8.33 16.21 2.87
N LEU A 282 7.49 15.62 3.71
CA LEU A 282 6.09 15.30 3.39
C LEU A 282 5.15 16.49 3.58
N ARG A 283 5.68 17.67 3.73
CA ARG A 283 4.93 18.89 3.96
C ARG A 283 5.57 20.07 3.27
N TYR A 284 4.71 20.95 2.70
CA TYR A 284 5.11 22.25 2.20
C TYR A 284 4.02 23.30 2.51
N GLY A 285 4.36 24.21 3.44
CA GLY A 285 3.37 25.18 3.94
C GLY A 285 2.17 24.50 4.63
N ASN A 286 1.00 24.63 4.04
CA ASN A 286 -0.25 24.02 4.46
C ASN A 286 -0.66 22.80 3.59
N LEU A 287 0.22 22.30 2.74
CA LEU A 287 0.07 21.04 2.01
C LEU A 287 0.82 19.92 2.73
N PHE A 288 0.15 18.78 2.92
CA PHE A 288 0.68 17.54 3.51
C PHE A 288 0.51 16.38 2.53
N LEU A 289 1.51 15.52 2.40
CA LEU A 289 1.45 14.32 1.57
C LEU A 289 1.23 13.08 2.45
N ALA A 290 0.36 12.17 2.03
CA ALA A 290 0.09 10.90 2.71
C ALA A 290 0.00 9.74 1.72
N GLY A 291 0.48 8.56 2.13
CA GLY A 291 0.47 7.35 1.32
C GLY A 291 1.34 7.47 0.07
N ASP A 292 0.92 6.82 -1.02
CA ASP A 292 1.68 6.74 -2.27
C ASP A 292 1.97 8.12 -2.91
N ALA A 293 1.33 9.19 -2.45
CA ALA A 293 1.67 10.55 -2.86
C ALA A 293 3.04 10.99 -2.32
N GLY A 294 3.40 10.54 -1.12
CA GLY A 294 4.68 10.85 -0.47
C GLY A 294 5.73 9.75 -0.59
N HIS A 295 5.33 8.50 -0.68
CA HIS A 295 6.26 7.36 -0.71
C HIS A 295 5.67 6.12 -1.38
N THR A 296 6.53 5.29 -1.96
CA THR A 296 6.18 3.95 -2.45
C THR A 296 7.22 2.93 -1.99
N VAL A 297 6.79 1.72 -1.71
CA VAL A 297 7.64 0.61 -1.27
C VAL A 297 7.51 -0.57 -2.22
N PRO A 298 8.53 -1.44 -2.34
CA PRO A 298 8.37 -2.71 -3.03
C PRO A 298 7.23 -3.54 -2.42
N PRO A 299 6.47 -4.28 -3.22
CA PRO A 299 5.31 -5.03 -2.74
C PRO A 299 5.65 -6.21 -1.83
N THR A 300 6.91 -6.67 -1.84
CA THR A 300 7.38 -7.85 -1.10
C THR A 300 7.09 -7.78 0.40
N GLY A 301 7.17 -6.59 1.01
CA GLY A 301 6.89 -6.41 2.43
C GLY A 301 5.42 -6.17 2.78
N ALA A 302 4.52 -6.09 1.79
CA ALA A 302 3.09 -5.78 1.96
C ALA A 302 2.80 -4.50 2.76
N LYS A 303 3.67 -3.47 2.67
CA LYS A 303 3.63 -2.27 3.52
C LYS A 303 2.80 -1.10 2.97
N GLY A 304 2.51 -1.04 1.66
CA GLY A 304 1.99 0.18 1.03
C GLY A 304 0.73 0.76 1.68
N LEU A 305 -0.35 -0.01 1.79
CA LEU A 305 -1.61 0.45 2.38
C LEU A 305 -1.48 0.70 3.90
N ASN A 306 -0.77 -0.17 4.61
CA ASN A 306 -0.55 -0.06 6.04
C ASN A 306 0.24 1.22 6.40
N LEU A 307 1.26 1.53 5.61
CA LEU A 307 2.04 2.75 5.75
C LEU A 307 1.20 4.00 5.45
N ALA A 308 0.35 3.95 4.41
CA ALA A 308 -0.58 5.04 4.12
C ALA A 308 -1.56 5.30 5.28
N PHE A 309 -2.04 4.26 5.95
CA PHE A 309 -2.90 4.42 7.13
C PHE A 309 -2.12 4.93 8.35
N ALA A 310 -0.85 4.56 8.49
CA ALA A 310 0.01 5.13 9.53
C ALA A 310 0.22 6.64 9.33
N ASP A 311 0.45 7.09 8.09
CA ASP A 311 0.52 8.53 7.77
C ASP A 311 -0.78 9.24 8.10
N VAL A 312 -1.91 8.64 7.71
CA VAL A 312 -3.25 9.19 7.99
C VAL A 312 -3.48 9.36 9.48
N ARG A 313 -3.06 8.41 10.31
CA ARG A 313 -3.15 8.51 11.77
C ARG A 313 -2.37 9.72 12.30
N VAL A 314 -1.08 9.81 11.94
CA VAL A 314 -0.20 10.90 12.39
C VAL A 314 -0.72 12.26 11.92
N LEU A 315 -1.20 12.34 10.67
CA LEU A 315 -1.74 13.57 10.10
C LEU A 315 -3.06 13.96 10.76
N PHE A 316 -3.94 12.99 11.00
CA PHE A 316 -5.21 13.22 11.69
C PHE A 316 -5.00 13.79 13.10
N GLU A 317 -4.09 13.19 13.91
CA GLU A 317 -3.71 13.73 15.22
C GLU A 317 -3.27 15.19 15.16
N GLY A 318 -2.47 15.53 14.15
CA GLY A 318 -2.01 16.90 13.93
C GLY A 318 -3.13 17.86 13.54
N ILE A 319 -4.02 17.45 12.64
CA ILE A 319 -5.16 18.28 12.20
C ILE A 319 -6.18 18.43 13.34
N GLU A 320 -6.46 17.37 14.09
CA GLU A 320 -7.40 17.43 15.22
C GLU A 320 -6.89 18.34 16.34
N SER A 321 -5.62 18.25 16.70
CA SER A 321 -4.98 19.14 17.68
C SER A 321 -5.05 20.60 17.21
N TRP A 322 -4.69 20.85 15.96
CA TRP A 322 -4.80 22.20 15.38
C TRP A 322 -6.25 22.69 15.35
N ALA A 323 -7.21 21.86 14.98
CA ALA A 323 -8.61 22.22 14.86
C ALA A 323 -9.26 22.57 16.20
N SER A 324 -8.85 21.90 17.28
CA SER A 324 -9.42 22.04 18.63
C SER A 324 -8.72 23.12 19.47
N SER A 325 -7.40 23.28 19.34
CA SER A 325 -6.60 24.15 20.20
C SER A 325 -5.88 25.29 19.48
N GLY A 326 -5.79 25.23 18.13
CA GLY A 326 -4.96 26.13 17.33
C GLY A 326 -3.47 25.77 17.31
N SER A 327 -3.01 24.73 18.07
CA SER A 327 -1.61 24.33 18.10
C SER A 327 -1.19 23.71 16.75
N ARG A 328 -0.01 24.11 16.28
CA ARG A 328 0.61 23.60 15.06
C ARG A 328 1.71 22.56 15.33
N ASP A 329 2.04 22.29 16.59
CA ASP A 329 3.21 21.50 16.98
C ASP A 329 3.22 20.11 16.32
N LEU A 330 2.08 19.40 16.35
CA LEU A 330 1.97 18.08 15.73
C LEU A 330 1.95 18.15 14.19
N LEU A 331 1.38 19.21 13.60
CA LEU A 331 1.45 19.44 12.17
C LEU A 331 2.87 19.80 11.71
N ASP A 332 3.59 20.56 12.51
CA ASP A 332 4.97 20.93 12.23
C ASP A 332 5.90 19.72 12.33
N ALA A 333 5.62 18.80 13.25
CA ALA A 333 6.35 17.54 13.43
C ALA A 333 5.89 16.42 12.48
N TYR A 334 4.88 16.62 11.62
CA TYR A 334 4.29 15.56 10.80
C TYR A 334 5.32 14.82 9.95
N SER A 335 6.15 15.57 9.19
CA SER A 335 7.15 14.98 8.32
C SER A 335 8.11 14.06 9.08
N ASP A 336 8.67 14.53 10.18
CA ASP A 336 9.67 13.78 10.95
C ASP A 336 9.05 12.50 11.56
N ARG A 337 7.82 12.62 12.10
CA ARG A 337 7.08 11.48 12.67
C ARG A 337 6.76 10.42 11.62
N ALA A 338 6.23 10.83 10.46
CA ALA A 338 5.89 9.92 9.38
C ALA A 338 7.15 9.29 8.74
N LEU A 339 8.19 10.10 8.45
CA LEU A 339 9.44 9.63 7.85
C LEU A 339 10.15 8.58 8.70
N GLY A 340 10.09 8.68 10.03
CA GLY A 340 10.66 7.66 10.92
C GLY A 340 10.08 6.27 10.67
N ARG A 341 8.77 6.15 10.44
CA ARG A 341 8.10 4.88 10.09
C ARG A 341 8.31 4.50 8.63
N ILE A 342 8.24 5.48 7.73
CA ILE A 342 8.45 5.27 6.29
C ILE A 342 9.82 4.61 6.04
N TRP A 343 10.89 5.11 6.64
CA TRP A 343 12.21 4.54 6.46
C TRP A 343 12.38 3.16 7.07
N LYS A 344 11.70 2.83 8.17
CA LYS A 344 11.62 1.45 8.67
C LYS A 344 10.95 0.53 7.65
N ALA A 345 9.82 0.95 7.09
CA ALA A 345 9.09 0.17 6.08
C ALA A 345 9.88 0.03 4.76
N GLN A 346 10.59 1.07 4.34
CA GLN A 346 11.51 1.01 3.19
C GLN A 346 12.62 -0.02 3.44
N ASN A 347 13.26 0.03 4.61
CA ASN A 347 14.30 -0.93 4.97
C ASN A 347 13.76 -2.36 4.97
N PHE A 348 12.64 -2.62 5.60
CA PHE A 348 12.02 -3.94 5.65
C PHE A 348 11.66 -4.46 4.26
N SER A 349 10.99 -3.63 3.44
CA SER A 349 10.59 -4.03 2.09
C SER A 349 11.80 -4.25 1.17
N TYR A 350 12.84 -3.43 1.31
CA TYR A 350 14.11 -3.62 0.61
C TYR A 350 14.80 -4.92 1.03
N TRP A 351 14.87 -5.18 2.34
CA TRP A 351 15.48 -6.39 2.91
C TRP A 351 14.76 -7.65 2.41
N MET A 352 13.43 -7.74 2.54
CA MET A 352 12.64 -8.85 2.01
C MET A 352 12.86 -9.04 0.50
N THR A 353 12.90 -7.94 -0.25
CA THR A 353 13.14 -8.00 -1.69
C THR A 353 14.54 -8.54 -1.99
N SER A 354 15.57 -8.05 -1.32
CA SER A 354 16.95 -8.45 -1.53
C SER A 354 17.23 -9.90 -1.11
N MET A 355 16.57 -10.36 -0.05
CA MET A 355 16.72 -11.72 0.48
C MET A 355 16.07 -12.77 -0.43
N LEU A 356 14.96 -12.41 -1.11
CA LEU A 356 14.14 -13.37 -1.83
C LEU A 356 14.34 -13.36 -3.36
N HIS A 357 14.78 -12.24 -3.93
CA HIS A 357 14.91 -12.11 -5.39
C HIS A 357 16.34 -12.38 -5.85
N GLN A 358 16.45 -12.95 -7.06
CA GLN A 358 17.72 -13.06 -7.75
C GLN A 358 17.95 -11.86 -8.67
N ARG A 359 19.15 -11.34 -8.66
CA ARG A 359 19.59 -10.33 -9.61
C ARG A 359 20.34 -11.02 -10.75
N SER A 360 20.29 -10.45 -11.95
CA SER A 360 21.00 -10.98 -13.12
C SER A 360 22.52 -10.99 -12.96
N ASP A 361 23.05 -10.13 -12.09
CA ASP A 361 24.48 -10.03 -11.75
C ASP A 361 24.86 -10.83 -10.51
N THR A 362 23.96 -11.67 -9.98
CA THR A 362 24.20 -12.48 -8.78
C THR A 362 25.26 -13.55 -9.04
N ASN A 363 26.37 -13.48 -8.31
CA ASN A 363 27.46 -14.45 -8.37
C ASN A 363 27.25 -15.57 -7.31
N PRO A 364 28.04 -16.66 -7.35
CA PRO A 364 27.89 -17.76 -6.39
C PRO A 364 28.07 -17.36 -4.92
N PHE A 365 28.86 -16.34 -4.61
CA PHE A 365 28.99 -15.84 -3.24
C PHE A 365 27.69 -15.20 -2.77
N GLU A 366 27.07 -14.34 -3.58
CA GLU A 366 25.80 -13.69 -3.25
C GLU A 366 24.67 -14.69 -3.08
N GLN A 367 24.61 -15.73 -3.91
CA GLN A 367 23.62 -16.82 -3.75
C GLN A 367 23.77 -17.52 -2.38
N ARG A 368 25.01 -17.84 -1.99
CA ARG A 368 25.30 -18.47 -0.69
C ARG A 368 25.01 -17.53 0.47
N ARG A 369 25.32 -16.25 0.33
CA ARG A 369 25.01 -15.23 1.32
C ARG A 369 23.51 -15.09 1.55
N GLN A 370 22.72 -15.03 0.46
CA GLN A 370 21.24 -14.99 0.55
C GLN A 370 20.66 -16.22 1.28
N LEU A 371 21.18 -17.42 0.97
CA LEU A 371 20.75 -18.64 1.67
C LEU A 371 21.12 -18.56 3.15
N GLY A 372 22.35 -18.16 3.49
CA GLY A 372 22.77 -17.97 4.87
C GLY A 372 21.93 -16.92 5.63
N GLU A 373 21.45 -15.88 4.94
CA GLU A 373 20.53 -14.90 5.50
C GLU A 373 19.16 -15.51 5.80
N LEU A 374 18.58 -16.27 4.85
CA LEU A 374 17.31 -16.99 5.04
C LEU A 374 17.43 -18.01 6.19
N GLU A 375 18.49 -18.81 6.23
CA GLU A 375 18.76 -19.74 7.32
C GLU A 375 18.87 -19.02 8.66
N SER A 376 19.55 -17.88 8.72
CA SER A 376 19.67 -17.06 9.95
C SER A 376 18.32 -16.55 10.44
N VAL A 377 17.40 -16.25 9.54
CA VAL A 377 16.03 -15.84 9.90
C VAL A 377 15.26 -17.03 10.46
N VAL A 378 15.21 -18.16 9.76
CA VAL A 378 14.30 -19.28 10.12
C VAL A 378 14.83 -20.13 11.29
N THR A 379 16.15 -20.19 11.51
CA THR A 379 16.74 -20.96 12.60
C THR A 379 16.95 -20.17 13.89
N SER A 380 16.78 -18.84 13.85
CA SER A 380 16.92 -17.98 15.02
C SER A 380 15.55 -17.44 15.45
N ARG A 381 15.13 -17.71 16.70
CA ARG A 381 13.89 -17.12 17.25
C ARG A 381 13.90 -15.57 17.15
N HIS A 382 15.04 -14.93 17.37
CA HIS A 382 15.15 -13.49 17.24
C HIS A 382 15.08 -13.01 15.79
N GLY A 383 15.65 -13.76 14.85
CA GLY A 383 15.54 -13.49 13.41
C GLY A 383 14.10 -13.61 12.94
N SER A 384 13.42 -14.70 13.29
CA SER A 384 12.00 -14.91 12.99
C SER A 384 11.12 -13.84 13.65
N ALA A 385 11.39 -13.47 14.93
CA ALA A 385 10.62 -12.45 15.63
C ALA A 385 10.78 -11.05 15.02
N TYR A 386 12.00 -10.67 14.57
CA TYR A 386 12.21 -9.42 13.85
C TYR A 386 11.40 -9.37 12.56
N LEU A 387 11.42 -10.45 11.78
CA LEU A 387 10.61 -10.55 10.56
C LEU A 387 9.12 -10.47 10.89
N ALA A 388 8.66 -11.22 11.90
CA ALA A 388 7.25 -11.24 12.33
C ALA A 388 6.78 -9.85 12.77
N GLU A 389 7.52 -9.14 13.63
CA GLU A 389 7.21 -7.78 14.09
C GLU A 389 7.15 -6.80 12.91
N ALA A 390 8.16 -6.84 12.04
CA ALA A 390 8.20 -5.98 10.89
C ALA A 390 7.08 -6.29 9.89
N TYR A 391 6.65 -7.56 9.76
CA TYR A 391 5.58 -7.98 8.86
C TYR A 391 4.18 -7.64 9.40
N THR A 392 3.93 -7.88 10.67
CA THR A 392 2.63 -7.62 11.33
C THR A 392 2.40 -6.14 11.69
N GLY A 393 3.47 -5.35 11.68
CA GLY A 393 3.46 -3.91 11.95
C GLY A 393 4.10 -3.55 13.28
N TRP A 394 4.95 -2.52 13.26
CA TRP A 394 5.54 -2.00 14.50
C TRP A 394 4.48 -1.29 15.36
N PRO A 395 4.62 -1.31 16.69
CA PRO A 395 3.78 -0.51 17.58
C PRO A 395 3.79 0.97 17.16
N HIS A 396 2.69 1.65 17.39
CA HIS A 396 2.62 3.09 17.23
C HIS A 396 3.29 3.74 18.44
N ALA A 397 4.30 4.58 18.18
CA ALA A 397 4.96 5.39 19.21
C ALA A 397 4.13 6.64 19.52
#